data_88ef50ae9daaeb654c0155f8ec27531d
#
_entry.id   88ef50ae9daaeb654c0155f8ec27531d
#
_cell.length_a   1.000
_cell.length_b   1.000
_cell.length_c   1.000
_cell.angle_alpha   90.00
_cell.angle_beta   90.00
_cell.angle_gamma   90.00
#
_symmetry.space_group_name_H-M   'P 1'
#
loop_
_entity.id
_entity.type
_entity.pdbx_description
1 polymer ?
#
loop_
_entity_poly.entity_id
_entity_poly.type
_entity_poly.pdbx_seq_one_letter_code
_entity_poly.pdbx_strand_id
1 'polypeptide(L)'
;VNHSLLLGLAANPALPPRLTDRLLALLAAGPAAGAGDEDFDEDFDENFMDALADELADRADLSRAQTVALAAYAEHTALHLAYEGKPAAADIDLEAQPYVAVALLDSGTAPPAWARLLAAHPDPLVREKLASCPVLPAEAAPLLAADPEVAVVAELALWAPAEVAAGLARHPHAEVRRAASCNESVPPEALAALITGDGLPAATSCLVCDQEEIPFRHDPDCLLPDCRLRPDAACDGSHGSTVLETLQWTARNPSTPAEAAASLIGHPSVPVRWELAERTDLPEALYERLALDPAPQVRDAVAANPAIGESLVRALAADPEREVRRRVAQHPRLPLDLLAQPAVVGAAGPGPLPRISAATTAELAELAASPHGAVRMRVAERHDLPPELRDVLAADPDASVVKAVAPHPGLSEERLRAMVARHGVQVLARVAASPDAPGTLLAELARHEPPVRRALYEIAVHPRATAEALLPCLADSRAGQYAAAHPALAPSVLADLLAGPSRALARAAASNPSLPTALMDKLLTGCAERRPPTAAAP
;
A
#
# COMPACT_ATOMS: atom_id res chain seq x y z
N VAL A 1 32.83 1.83 -3.27
CA VAL A 1 32.71 2.12 -1.83
C VAL A 1 31.91 3.41 -1.58
N ASN A 2 31.93 4.37 -2.50
CA ASN A 2 31.36 5.70 -2.25
C ASN A 2 29.86 5.84 -2.57
N HIS A 3 29.30 4.99 -3.44
CA HIS A 3 27.89 5.04 -3.86
C HIS A 3 26.93 4.90 -2.66
N SER A 4 27.13 3.91 -1.80
CA SER A 4 26.33 3.72 -0.58
C SER A 4 26.34 4.93 0.36
N LEU A 5 27.49 5.62 0.48
CA LEU A 5 27.62 6.82 1.32
C LEU A 5 26.88 8.01 0.73
N LEU A 6 26.92 8.17 -0.61
CA LEU A 6 26.21 9.25 -1.30
C LEU A 6 24.70 9.06 -1.22
N LEU A 7 24.19 7.82 -1.38
CA LEU A 7 22.78 7.51 -1.15
C LEU A 7 22.36 7.82 0.29
N GLY A 8 23.19 7.44 1.28
CA GLY A 8 22.91 7.79 2.67
C GLY A 8 22.89 9.30 2.92
N LEU A 9 23.79 10.07 2.28
CA LEU A 9 23.79 11.54 2.37
C LEU A 9 22.57 12.16 1.71
N ALA A 10 22.15 11.66 0.54
CA ALA A 10 20.95 12.13 -0.16
C ALA A 10 19.70 11.95 0.72
N ALA A 11 19.58 10.80 1.40
CA ALA A 11 18.51 10.49 2.34
C ALA A 11 18.60 11.26 3.68
N ASN A 12 19.71 11.98 3.96
CA ASN A 12 19.88 12.67 5.24
C ASN A 12 19.00 13.91 5.34
N PRO A 13 18.02 13.98 6.28
CA PRO A 13 17.12 15.12 6.39
C PRO A 13 17.83 16.41 6.86
N ALA A 14 19.04 16.31 7.42
CA ALA A 14 19.84 17.45 7.86
C ALA A 14 20.88 17.88 6.81
N LEU A 15 20.83 17.34 5.58
CA LEU A 15 21.75 17.71 4.51
C LEU A 15 21.54 19.17 4.10
N PRO A 16 22.55 20.05 4.21
CA PRO A 16 22.41 21.45 3.81
C PRO A 16 22.16 21.62 2.30
N PRO A 17 21.33 22.62 1.88
CA PRO A 17 21.00 22.84 0.46
C PRO A 17 22.23 22.96 -0.47
N ARG A 18 23.32 23.57 0.00
CA ARG A 18 24.57 23.65 -0.75
C ARG A 18 25.20 22.29 -1.08
N LEU A 19 24.98 21.29 -0.22
CA LEU A 19 25.49 19.93 -0.45
C LEU A 19 24.51 19.14 -1.33
N THR A 20 23.21 19.45 -1.26
CA THR A 20 22.21 18.98 -2.24
C THR A 20 22.57 19.46 -3.65
N ASP A 21 22.95 20.74 -3.82
CA ASP A 21 23.41 21.27 -5.12
C ASP A 21 24.63 20.52 -5.65
N ARG A 22 25.56 20.09 -4.77
CA ARG A 22 26.71 19.29 -5.19
C ARG A 22 26.33 17.88 -5.62
N LEU A 23 25.35 17.25 -4.97
CA LEU A 23 24.81 15.95 -5.41
C LEU A 23 24.12 16.06 -6.76
N LEU A 24 23.32 17.12 -6.98
CA LEU A 24 22.70 17.41 -8.28
C LEU A 24 23.75 17.65 -9.37
N ALA A 25 24.83 18.34 -9.04
CA ALA A 25 25.94 18.52 -9.99
C ALA A 25 26.64 17.20 -10.34
N LEU A 26 26.69 16.23 -9.42
CA LEU A 26 27.19 14.88 -9.71
C LEU A 26 26.26 14.14 -10.67
N LEU A 27 24.94 14.22 -10.51
CA LEU A 27 23.95 13.65 -11.42
C LEU A 27 24.08 14.27 -12.82
N ALA A 28 24.14 15.59 -12.90
CA ALA A 28 24.26 16.32 -14.19
C ALA A 28 25.57 16.00 -14.95
N ALA A 29 26.62 15.62 -14.23
CA ALA A 29 27.89 15.27 -14.86
C ALA A 29 27.92 13.82 -15.42
N GLY A 30 26.88 13.04 -15.18
CA GLY A 30 26.76 11.66 -15.65
C GLY A 30 27.77 10.68 -15.02
N PRO A 31 27.72 9.40 -15.38
CA PRO A 31 28.74 8.42 -14.99
C PRO A 31 30.13 8.85 -15.53
N ALA A 32 31.18 8.59 -14.76
CA ALA A 32 32.53 8.96 -15.16
C ALA A 32 32.91 8.16 -16.40
N ALA A 33 33.06 8.81 -17.55
CA ALA A 33 33.56 8.19 -18.78
C ALA A 33 34.96 7.59 -18.51
N GLY A 34 35.04 6.29 -18.53
CA GLY A 34 36.00 5.33 -18.11
C GLY A 34 37.47 5.63 -18.13
N ALA A 35 38.19 4.95 -17.33
CA ALA A 35 39.53 4.42 -17.62
C ALA A 35 39.30 2.94 -17.94
N GLY A 36 39.78 2.51 -19.11
CA GLY A 36 39.54 1.18 -19.67
C GLY A 36 40.11 0.04 -18.84
N ASP A 37 39.36 -0.38 -17.84
CA ASP A 37 39.46 -1.68 -17.23
C ASP A 37 38.20 -2.45 -17.60
N GLU A 38 38.37 -3.58 -18.29
CA GLU A 38 37.33 -4.44 -18.87
C GLU A 38 36.37 -5.07 -17.84
N ASP A 39 36.42 -4.67 -16.55
CA ASP A 39 35.62 -5.17 -15.44
C ASP A 39 34.70 -4.08 -14.81
N PHE A 40 34.47 -2.93 -15.44
CA PHE A 40 33.51 -1.93 -14.96
C PHE A 40 32.13 -2.22 -15.53
N ASP A 41 31.23 -2.60 -14.65
CA ASP A 41 29.82 -2.88 -14.90
C ASP A 41 29.10 -1.55 -15.19
N GLU A 42 28.89 -1.18 -16.47
CA GLU A 42 28.19 0.04 -16.88
C GLU A 42 26.78 0.08 -16.29
N ASP A 43 26.10 -1.07 -16.17
CA ASP A 43 24.79 -1.22 -15.54
C ASP A 43 24.81 -0.85 -14.05
N PHE A 44 25.95 -0.99 -13.36
CA PHE A 44 26.06 -0.66 -11.94
C PHE A 44 26.12 0.85 -11.68
N ASP A 45 26.71 1.61 -12.57
CA ASP A 45 26.82 3.07 -12.44
C ASP A 45 25.51 3.76 -12.81
N GLU A 46 24.76 3.28 -13.83
CA GLU A 46 23.42 3.78 -14.17
C GLU A 46 22.43 3.53 -13.03
N ASN A 47 22.34 2.32 -12.51
CA ASN A 47 21.49 1.98 -11.37
C ASN A 47 21.78 2.83 -10.12
N PHE A 48 23.07 3.22 -9.90
CA PHE A 48 23.41 4.09 -8.79
C PHE A 48 22.92 5.52 -9.02
N MET A 49 23.04 6.06 -10.22
CA MET A 49 22.63 7.42 -10.54
C MET A 49 21.12 7.57 -10.42
N ASP A 50 20.36 6.58 -10.90
CA ASP A 50 18.91 6.53 -10.73
C ASP A 50 18.50 6.46 -9.26
N ALA A 51 19.13 5.58 -8.48
CA ALA A 51 18.89 5.49 -7.04
C ALA A 51 19.24 6.80 -6.30
N LEU A 52 20.26 7.53 -6.75
CA LEU A 52 20.60 8.83 -6.18
C LEU A 52 19.57 9.91 -6.54
N ALA A 53 19.07 9.87 -7.78
CA ALA A 53 18.00 10.77 -8.23
C ALA A 53 16.71 10.53 -7.44
N ASP A 54 16.32 9.28 -7.22
CA ASP A 54 15.14 8.89 -6.44
C ASP A 54 15.25 9.35 -4.98
N GLU A 55 16.37 9.09 -4.30
CA GLU A 55 16.61 9.54 -2.91
C GLU A 55 16.56 11.09 -2.80
N LEU A 56 17.01 11.81 -3.84
CA LEU A 56 16.89 13.26 -3.87
C LEU A 56 15.46 13.72 -4.19
N ALA A 57 14.74 12.99 -5.04
CA ALA A 57 13.36 13.30 -5.38
C ALA A 57 12.42 13.16 -4.17
N ASP A 58 12.67 12.24 -3.25
CA ASP A 58 11.90 12.05 -2.02
C ASP A 58 12.04 13.20 -1.01
N ARG A 59 13.03 14.08 -1.18
CA ARG A 59 13.25 15.18 -0.24
C ARG A 59 12.13 16.22 -0.28
N ALA A 60 11.65 16.62 0.89
CA ALA A 60 10.62 17.65 1.04
C ALA A 60 11.18 19.08 0.99
N ASP A 61 12.51 19.27 1.10
CA ASP A 61 13.18 20.56 1.25
C ASP A 61 13.85 21.09 -0.04
N LEU A 62 13.53 20.50 -1.20
CA LEU A 62 14.05 20.93 -2.49
C LEU A 62 13.55 22.34 -2.83
N SER A 63 14.48 23.22 -3.23
CA SER A 63 14.13 24.49 -3.84
C SER A 63 13.62 24.29 -5.27
N ARG A 64 12.86 25.24 -5.81
CA ARG A 64 12.39 25.18 -7.22
C ARG A 64 13.55 24.95 -8.21
N ALA A 65 14.69 25.59 -8.02
CA ALA A 65 15.84 25.42 -8.90
C ALA A 65 16.40 23.98 -8.83
N GLN A 66 16.42 23.39 -7.63
CA GLN A 66 16.85 22.00 -7.43
C GLN A 66 15.85 21.01 -8.03
N THR A 67 14.54 21.28 -7.88
CA THR A 67 13.49 20.44 -8.50
C THR A 67 13.60 20.45 -10.02
N VAL A 68 13.80 21.62 -10.65
CA VAL A 68 13.99 21.74 -12.12
C VAL A 68 15.25 21.01 -12.57
N ALA A 69 16.37 21.17 -11.84
CA ALA A 69 17.61 20.49 -12.16
C ALA A 69 17.48 18.96 -12.06
N LEU A 70 16.76 18.49 -11.05
CA LEU A 70 16.52 17.05 -10.82
C LEU A 70 15.56 16.48 -11.87
N ALA A 71 14.49 17.21 -12.22
CA ALA A 71 13.55 16.82 -13.29
C ALA A 71 14.22 16.72 -14.67
N ALA A 72 15.29 17.47 -14.89
CA ALA A 72 16.06 17.42 -16.15
C ALA A 72 16.98 16.19 -16.25
N TYR A 73 17.15 15.42 -15.16
CA TYR A 73 18.02 14.24 -15.15
C TYR A 73 17.44 13.10 -15.99
N ALA A 74 16.19 12.71 -15.72
CA ALA A 74 15.51 11.63 -16.45
C ALA A 74 13.98 11.80 -16.39
N GLU A 75 13.27 11.23 -17.36
CA GLU A 75 11.81 11.31 -17.44
C GLU A 75 11.12 10.66 -16.22
N HIS A 76 11.59 9.50 -15.77
CA HIS A 76 11.01 8.83 -14.60
C HIS A 76 11.14 9.68 -13.31
N THR A 77 12.26 10.41 -13.17
CA THR A 77 12.46 11.34 -12.03
C THR A 77 11.54 12.55 -12.14
N ALA A 78 11.35 13.09 -13.36
CA ALA A 78 10.41 14.18 -13.61
C ALA A 78 8.97 13.75 -13.29
N LEU A 79 8.58 12.53 -13.65
CA LEU A 79 7.28 11.94 -13.32
C LEU A 79 7.10 11.75 -11.81
N HIS A 80 8.09 11.22 -11.11
CA HIS A 80 8.07 11.07 -9.66
C HIS A 80 7.82 12.42 -8.97
N LEU A 81 8.60 13.43 -9.32
CA LEU A 81 8.42 14.79 -8.80
C LEU A 81 7.04 15.38 -9.13
N ALA A 82 6.50 15.09 -10.33
CA ALA A 82 5.19 15.59 -10.74
C ALA A 82 4.04 14.97 -9.95
N TYR A 83 4.07 13.67 -9.66
CA TYR A 83 3.08 13.02 -8.80
C TYR A 83 3.10 13.57 -7.37
N GLU A 84 4.26 14.01 -6.89
CA GLU A 84 4.42 14.73 -5.63
C GLU A 84 4.02 16.22 -5.70
N GLY A 85 3.64 16.72 -6.89
CA GLY A 85 3.26 18.11 -7.10
C GLY A 85 4.40 19.13 -6.95
N LYS A 86 5.65 18.69 -7.02
CA LYS A 86 6.84 19.52 -6.77
C LYS A 86 7.21 20.48 -7.92
N PRO A 87 7.13 20.09 -9.23
CA PRO A 87 7.42 21.01 -10.32
C PRO A 87 6.32 22.08 -10.47
N ALA A 88 6.72 23.31 -10.79
CA ALA A 88 5.74 24.32 -11.17
C ALA A 88 5.30 24.11 -12.64
N ALA A 89 4.00 24.24 -12.90
CA ALA A 89 3.45 24.11 -14.25
C ALA A 89 4.16 25.00 -15.31
N ALA A 90 4.66 26.17 -14.88
CA ALA A 90 5.40 27.09 -15.75
C ALA A 90 6.78 26.55 -16.20
N ASP A 91 7.26 25.48 -15.61
CA ASP A 91 8.57 24.87 -15.93
C ASP A 91 8.41 23.67 -16.88
N ILE A 92 7.19 23.29 -17.25
CA ILE A 92 6.87 22.11 -18.06
C ILE A 92 6.51 22.51 -19.49
N ASP A 93 7.15 21.85 -20.44
CA ASP A 93 6.81 21.92 -21.86
C ASP A 93 5.85 20.76 -22.20
N LEU A 94 4.62 21.13 -22.58
CA LEU A 94 3.54 20.16 -22.88
C LEU A 94 3.85 19.25 -24.08
N GLU A 95 4.60 19.74 -25.08
CA GLU A 95 4.95 18.96 -26.25
C GLU A 95 6.13 18.02 -25.97
N ALA A 96 7.10 18.48 -25.19
CA ALA A 96 8.29 17.71 -24.86
C ALA A 96 8.07 16.73 -23.69
N GLN A 97 7.14 17.05 -22.75
CA GLN A 97 6.94 16.31 -21.49
C GLN A 97 5.44 16.02 -21.22
N PRO A 98 4.71 15.40 -22.17
CA PRO A 98 3.26 15.22 -22.03
C PRO A 98 2.87 14.34 -20.82
N TYR A 99 3.65 13.32 -20.49
CA TYR A 99 3.38 12.46 -19.33
C TYR A 99 3.55 13.19 -18.00
N VAL A 100 4.56 14.06 -17.90
CA VAL A 100 4.78 14.92 -16.72
C VAL A 100 3.61 15.90 -16.56
N ALA A 101 3.12 16.46 -17.68
CA ALA A 101 1.96 17.33 -17.68
C ALA A 101 0.68 16.61 -17.22
N VAL A 102 0.47 15.35 -17.62
CA VAL A 102 -0.64 14.51 -17.12
C VAL A 102 -0.50 14.25 -15.62
N ALA A 103 0.69 13.92 -15.15
CA ALA A 103 0.94 13.68 -13.71
C ALA A 103 0.67 14.93 -12.85
N LEU A 104 0.99 16.13 -13.36
CA LEU A 104 0.64 17.39 -12.70
C LEU A 104 -0.86 17.69 -12.71
N LEU A 105 -1.60 17.26 -13.75
CA LEU A 105 -3.06 17.34 -13.75
C LEU A 105 -3.65 16.40 -12.70
N ASP A 106 -3.14 15.18 -12.59
CA ASP A 106 -3.58 14.18 -11.64
C ASP A 106 -3.33 14.63 -10.18
N SER A 107 -2.18 15.24 -9.92
CA SER A 107 -1.86 15.85 -8.60
C SER A 107 -2.61 17.17 -8.33
N GLY A 108 -3.38 17.69 -9.31
CA GLY A 108 -4.16 18.93 -9.17
C GLY A 108 -3.31 20.22 -9.17
N THR A 109 -2.04 20.15 -9.58
CA THR A 109 -1.10 21.28 -9.57
C THR A 109 -0.94 21.96 -10.93
N ALA A 110 -1.49 21.35 -12.01
CA ALA A 110 -1.48 21.92 -13.35
C ALA A 110 -2.74 22.75 -13.68
N PRO A 111 -2.65 23.69 -14.63
CA PRO A 111 -3.82 24.39 -15.14
C PRO A 111 -4.82 23.43 -15.79
N PRO A 112 -6.13 23.46 -15.42
CA PRO A 112 -7.14 22.57 -16.01
C PRO A 112 -7.23 22.63 -17.55
N ALA A 113 -6.88 23.79 -18.15
CA ALA A 113 -6.86 23.96 -19.60
C ALA A 113 -5.92 23.00 -20.34
N TRP A 114 -4.91 22.45 -19.67
CA TRP A 114 -4.00 21.46 -20.23
C TRP A 114 -4.72 20.15 -20.61
N ALA A 115 -5.73 19.77 -19.85
CA ALA A 115 -6.50 18.56 -20.12
C ALA A 115 -7.11 18.56 -21.53
N ARG A 116 -7.59 19.72 -22.02
CA ARG A 116 -8.13 19.83 -23.39
C ARG A 116 -7.04 19.67 -24.45
N LEU A 117 -5.85 20.20 -24.20
CA LEU A 117 -4.72 20.09 -25.14
C LEU A 117 -4.21 18.64 -25.18
N LEU A 118 -4.07 18.01 -24.03
CA LEU A 118 -3.63 16.62 -23.92
C LEU A 118 -4.67 15.62 -24.44
N ALA A 119 -5.98 15.91 -24.32
CA ALA A 119 -7.04 15.11 -24.93
C ALA A 119 -6.99 15.10 -26.47
N ALA A 120 -6.31 16.07 -27.09
CA ALA A 120 -6.07 16.12 -28.53
C ALA A 120 -4.64 15.70 -28.92
N HIS A 121 -3.87 15.16 -27.99
CA HIS A 121 -2.48 14.75 -28.25
C HIS A 121 -2.42 13.64 -29.31
N PRO A 122 -1.44 13.66 -30.24
CA PRO A 122 -1.35 12.68 -31.34
C PRO A 122 -1.11 11.24 -30.79
N ASP A 123 -0.34 11.10 -29.74
CA ASP A 123 -0.06 9.79 -29.10
C ASP A 123 -1.26 9.30 -28.29
N PRO A 124 -1.85 8.14 -28.63
CA PRO A 124 -2.97 7.56 -27.89
C PRO A 124 -2.62 7.20 -26.46
N LEU A 125 -1.37 6.83 -26.15
CA LEU A 125 -0.93 6.47 -24.78
C LEU A 125 -0.99 7.69 -23.84
N VAL A 126 -0.70 8.89 -24.35
CA VAL A 126 -0.87 10.13 -23.57
C VAL A 126 -2.34 10.40 -23.28
N ARG A 127 -3.22 10.19 -24.27
CA ARG A 127 -4.67 10.36 -24.11
C ARG A 127 -5.26 9.31 -23.16
N GLU A 128 -4.80 8.06 -23.25
CA GLU A 128 -5.18 6.97 -22.33
C GLU A 128 -4.74 7.30 -20.88
N LYS A 129 -3.50 7.76 -20.72
CA LYS A 129 -3.00 8.18 -19.41
C LYS A 129 -3.78 9.38 -18.84
N LEU A 130 -4.19 10.32 -19.69
CA LEU A 130 -5.07 11.41 -19.28
C LEU A 130 -6.46 10.89 -18.87
N ALA A 131 -7.00 9.91 -19.61
CA ALA A 131 -8.30 9.29 -19.31
C ALA A 131 -8.30 8.55 -17.96
N SER A 132 -7.14 8.10 -17.47
CA SER A 132 -6.99 7.44 -16.17
C SER A 132 -7.01 8.39 -14.96
N CYS A 133 -7.01 9.72 -15.17
CA CYS A 133 -7.02 10.69 -14.09
C CYS A 133 -8.39 10.75 -13.41
N PRO A 134 -8.52 10.41 -12.09
CA PRO A 134 -9.80 10.43 -11.38
C PRO A 134 -10.46 11.82 -11.30
N VAL A 135 -9.66 12.87 -11.35
CA VAL A 135 -10.11 14.28 -11.29
C VAL A 135 -9.94 14.93 -12.66
N LEU A 136 -10.49 14.29 -13.71
CA LEU A 136 -10.42 14.83 -15.05
C LEU A 136 -11.29 16.09 -15.17
N PRO A 137 -10.76 17.22 -15.70
CA PRO A 137 -11.56 18.39 -16.00
C PRO A 137 -12.73 18.08 -16.96
N ALA A 138 -13.93 18.55 -16.63
CA ALA A 138 -15.18 18.20 -17.34
C ALA A 138 -15.12 18.45 -18.85
N GLU A 139 -14.29 19.39 -19.29
CA GLU A 139 -14.12 19.75 -20.72
C GLU A 139 -13.39 18.68 -21.54
N ALA A 140 -12.58 17.83 -20.89
CA ALA A 140 -11.81 16.76 -21.56
C ALA A 140 -12.62 15.48 -21.75
N ALA A 141 -13.53 15.15 -20.82
CA ALA A 141 -14.28 13.91 -20.84
C ALA A 141 -15.09 13.67 -22.15
N PRO A 142 -15.81 14.67 -22.72
CA PRO A 142 -16.49 14.46 -23.99
C PRO A 142 -15.55 14.23 -25.19
N LEU A 143 -14.33 14.78 -25.15
CA LEU A 143 -13.33 14.58 -26.21
C LEU A 143 -12.80 13.14 -26.16
N LEU A 144 -12.43 12.67 -24.99
CA LEU A 144 -11.92 11.32 -24.77
C LEU A 144 -13.02 10.25 -24.96
N ALA A 145 -14.29 10.57 -24.68
CA ALA A 145 -15.42 9.67 -24.96
C ALA A 145 -15.67 9.44 -26.46
N ALA A 146 -15.19 10.35 -27.31
CA ALA A 146 -15.27 10.27 -28.76
C ALA A 146 -13.92 9.86 -29.39
N ASP A 147 -12.97 9.38 -28.60
CA ASP A 147 -11.65 8.98 -29.08
C ASP A 147 -11.75 7.79 -30.05
N PRO A 148 -10.98 7.77 -31.16
CA PRO A 148 -10.94 6.63 -32.07
C PRO A 148 -10.35 5.37 -31.44
N GLU A 149 -9.49 5.52 -30.42
CA GLU A 149 -8.85 4.39 -29.72
C GLU A 149 -9.75 3.88 -28.58
N VAL A 150 -10.18 2.64 -28.71
CA VAL A 150 -11.09 2.01 -27.71
C VAL A 150 -10.45 1.94 -26.31
N ALA A 151 -9.13 1.76 -26.23
CA ALA A 151 -8.41 1.74 -24.95
C ALA A 151 -8.59 3.06 -24.18
N VAL A 152 -8.51 4.20 -24.88
CA VAL A 152 -8.74 5.54 -24.29
C VAL A 152 -10.17 5.67 -23.76
N VAL A 153 -11.15 5.22 -24.55
CA VAL A 153 -12.58 5.29 -24.18
C VAL A 153 -12.88 4.35 -23.01
N ALA A 154 -12.29 3.16 -22.99
CA ALA A 154 -12.46 2.18 -21.91
C ALA A 154 -11.82 2.69 -20.60
N GLU A 155 -10.64 3.29 -20.66
CA GLU A 155 -9.99 3.88 -19.49
C GLU A 155 -10.81 5.05 -18.92
N LEU A 156 -11.30 5.94 -19.80
CA LEU A 156 -12.22 7.00 -19.37
C LEU A 156 -13.47 6.45 -18.70
N ALA A 157 -14.04 5.34 -19.20
CA ALA A 157 -15.29 4.80 -18.70
C ALA A 157 -15.23 4.42 -17.20
N LEU A 158 -14.05 4.10 -16.67
CA LEU A 158 -13.83 3.82 -15.24
C LEU A 158 -14.11 5.04 -14.34
N TRP A 159 -13.88 6.26 -14.86
CA TRP A 159 -13.84 7.50 -14.07
C TRP A 159 -14.74 8.60 -14.62
N ALA A 160 -15.39 8.35 -15.76
CA ALA A 160 -16.23 9.35 -16.44
C ALA A 160 -17.28 9.96 -15.52
N PRO A 161 -17.55 11.28 -15.59
CA PRO A 161 -18.64 11.89 -14.88
C PRO A 161 -20.01 11.41 -15.44
N ALA A 162 -21.07 11.53 -14.63
CA ALA A 162 -22.39 10.95 -14.89
C ALA A 162 -22.95 11.30 -16.27
N GLU A 163 -22.69 12.52 -16.75
CA GLU A 163 -23.19 13.03 -18.04
C GLU A 163 -22.63 12.22 -19.24
N VAL A 164 -21.42 11.66 -19.10
CA VAL A 164 -20.75 10.86 -20.14
C VAL A 164 -20.91 9.36 -19.85
N ALA A 165 -20.85 8.95 -18.60
CA ALA A 165 -20.87 7.56 -18.16
C ALA A 165 -22.10 6.78 -18.66
N ALA A 166 -23.29 7.41 -18.69
CA ALA A 166 -24.52 6.81 -19.21
C ALA A 166 -24.40 6.37 -20.69
N GLY A 167 -23.69 7.15 -21.50
CA GLY A 167 -23.41 6.82 -22.89
C GLY A 167 -22.42 5.67 -23.02
N LEU A 168 -21.36 5.67 -22.20
CA LEU A 168 -20.31 4.64 -22.19
C LEU A 168 -20.86 3.28 -21.75
N ALA A 169 -21.80 3.23 -20.81
CA ALA A 169 -22.50 2.01 -20.42
C ALA A 169 -23.32 1.37 -21.58
N ARG A 170 -23.60 2.13 -22.64
CA ARG A 170 -24.29 1.67 -23.86
C ARG A 170 -23.40 1.57 -25.09
N HIS A 171 -22.11 1.73 -24.91
CA HIS A 171 -21.15 1.69 -25.99
C HIS A 171 -21.21 0.34 -26.74
N PRO A 172 -21.04 0.31 -28.09
CA PRO A 172 -21.06 -0.95 -28.85
C PRO A 172 -19.89 -1.88 -28.51
N HIS A 173 -18.78 -1.36 -27.99
CA HIS A 173 -17.64 -2.17 -27.61
C HIS A 173 -17.79 -2.74 -26.19
N ALA A 174 -17.59 -4.07 -26.05
CA ALA A 174 -17.80 -4.77 -24.77
C ALA A 174 -16.86 -4.27 -23.65
N GLU A 175 -15.60 -3.96 -23.98
CA GLU A 175 -14.63 -3.48 -22.99
C GLU A 175 -15.02 -2.12 -22.38
N VAL A 176 -15.60 -1.24 -23.17
CA VAL A 176 -16.07 0.06 -22.66
C VAL A 176 -17.24 -0.14 -21.68
N ARG A 177 -18.17 -1.08 -21.97
CA ARG A 177 -19.25 -1.43 -21.04
C ARG A 177 -18.75 -2.06 -19.76
N ARG A 178 -17.75 -2.95 -19.88
CA ARG A 178 -17.09 -3.57 -18.73
C ARG A 178 -16.48 -2.50 -17.83
N ALA A 179 -15.71 -1.57 -18.40
CA ALA A 179 -15.13 -0.46 -17.66
C ALA A 179 -16.22 0.43 -17.03
N ALA A 180 -17.25 0.79 -17.79
CA ALA A 180 -18.36 1.59 -17.28
C ALA A 180 -19.10 0.90 -16.12
N SER A 181 -19.18 -0.44 -16.11
CA SER A 181 -19.85 -1.17 -15.01
C SER A 181 -19.15 -1.00 -13.66
N CYS A 182 -17.86 -0.64 -13.64
CA CYS A 182 -17.10 -0.33 -12.43
C CYS A 182 -17.36 1.09 -11.90
N ASN A 183 -17.83 1.99 -12.75
CA ASN A 183 -17.97 3.41 -12.44
C ASN A 183 -19.25 3.69 -11.63
N GLU A 184 -19.10 4.17 -10.40
CA GLU A 184 -20.22 4.51 -9.51
C GLU A 184 -21.05 5.71 -9.99
N SER A 185 -20.51 6.52 -10.93
CA SER A 185 -21.21 7.65 -11.53
C SER A 185 -22.18 7.25 -12.65
N VAL A 186 -22.18 5.98 -13.07
CA VAL A 186 -23.16 5.47 -14.06
C VAL A 186 -24.55 5.50 -13.46
N PRO A 187 -25.56 6.07 -14.16
CA PRO A 187 -26.93 6.11 -13.67
C PRO A 187 -27.49 4.72 -13.38
N PRO A 188 -28.30 4.57 -12.31
CA PRO A 188 -28.85 3.29 -11.88
C PRO A 188 -29.59 2.51 -12.97
N GLU A 189 -30.34 3.20 -13.82
CA GLU A 189 -31.07 2.59 -14.95
C GLU A 189 -30.13 2.05 -16.04
N ALA A 190 -28.96 2.66 -16.24
CA ALA A 190 -27.98 2.16 -17.18
C ALA A 190 -27.26 0.91 -16.63
N LEU A 191 -26.96 0.87 -15.32
CA LEU A 191 -26.44 -0.33 -14.65
C LEU A 191 -27.47 -1.48 -14.66
N ALA A 192 -28.74 -1.20 -14.42
CA ALA A 192 -29.79 -2.21 -14.53
C ALA A 192 -29.87 -2.79 -15.95
N ALA A 193 -29.72 -1.94 -16.98
CA ALA A 193 -29.70 -2.38 -18.36
C ALA A 193 -28.48 -3.28 -18.68
N LEU A 194 -27.32 -3.07 -18.04
CA LEU A 194 -26.17 -3.96 -18.19
C LEU A 194 -26.45 -5.38 -17.68
N ILE A 195 -27.35 -5.54 -16.69
CA ILE A 195 -27.76 -6.86 -16.18
C ILE A 195 -28.79 -7.51 -17.11
N THR A 196 -29.82 -6.77 -17.53
CA THR A 196 -30.96 -7.32 -18.28
C THR A 196 -30.71 -7.41 -19.78
N GLY A 197 -29.79 -6.57 -20.30
CA GLY A 197 -29.59 -6.38 -21.74
C GLY A 197 -30.62 -5.46 -22.40
N ASP A 198 -31.63 -4.96 -21.67
CA ASP A 198 -32.73 -4.19 -22.21
C ASP A 198 -32.28 -2.84 -22.79
N GLY A 199 -32.62 -2.63 -24.06
CA GLY A 199 -32.29 -1.38 -24.76
C GLY A 199 -30.79 -1.16 -25.04
N LEU A 200 -29.97 -2.19 -24.85
CA LEU A 200 -28.56 -2.14 -25.22
C LEU A 200 -28.37 -2.64 -26.67
N PRO A 201 -27.49 -1.98 -27.47
CA PRO A 201 -27.06 -2.54 -28.75
C PRO A 201 -26.27 -3.82 -28.49
N ALA A 202 -26.23 -4.74 -29.46
CA ALA A 202 -25.37 -5.92 -29.35
C ALA A 202 -23.89 -5.48 -29.14
N ALA A 203 -23.17 -6.15 -28.25
CA ALA A 203 -21.72 -5.94 -28.14
C ALA A 203 -21.06 -6.70 -29.29
N THR A 204 -20.55 -5.98 -30.28
CA THR A 204 -20.08 -6.55 -31.56
C THR A 204 -18.56 -6.70 -31.63
N SER A 205 -17.82 -6.09 -30.72
CA SER A 205 -16.36 -6.10 -30.68
C SER A 205 -15.81 -6.10 -29.25
N CYS A 206 -14.58 -6.55 -29.11
CA CYS A 206 -13.78 -6.48 -27.90
C CYS A 206 -12.30 -6.28 -28.28
N LEU A 207 -11.46 -5.84 -27.34
CA LEU A 207 -10.04 -5.60 -27.62
C LEU A 207 -9.31 -6.85 -28.14
N VAL A 208 -9.71 -8.03 -27.68
CA VAL A 208 -9.10 -9.29 -28.11
C VAL A 208 -9.45 -9.61 -29.58
N CYS A 209 -10.71 -9.38 -29.98
CA CYS A 209 -11.13 -9.64 -31.37
C CYS A 209 -10.55 -8.63 -32.35
N ASP A 210 -10.27 -7.40 -31.89
CA ASP A 210 -9.87 -6.27 -32.74
C ASP A 210 -8.34 -6.21 -32.97
N GLN A 211 -7.55 -7.05 -32.31
CA GLN A 211 -6.09 -7.05 -32.43
C GLN A 211 -5.57 -8.17 -33.31
N GLU A 212 -4.52 -7.89 -34.08
CA GLU A 212 -3.78 -8.87 -34.90
C GLU A 212 -3.02 -9.87 -34.01
N GLU A 213 -2.41 -9.40 -32.90
CA GLU A 213 -1.81 -10.23 -31.86
C GLU A 213 -2.75 -10.31 -30.66
N ILE A 214 -3.02 -11.52 -30.21
CA ILE A 214 -3.94 -11.79 -29.11
C ILE A 214 -3.21 -11.58 -27.78
N PRO A 215 -3.46 -10.48 -27.05
CA PRO A 215 -2.73 -10.16 -25.81
C PRO A 215 -3.18 -11.04 -24.63
N PHE A 216 -4.38 -11.61 -24.70
CA PHE A 216 -4.96 -12.49 -23.68
C PHE A 216 -5.05 -13.92 -24.21
N ARG A 217 -4.56 -14.86 -23.40
CA ARG A 217 -4.85 -16.30 -23.54
C ARG A 217 -5.42 -16.81 -22.24
N HIS A 218 -6.53 -17.54 -22.36
CA HIS A 218 -7.14 -18.18 -21.20
C HIS A 218 -6.17 -19.22 -20.62
N ASP A 219 -5.97 -19.16 -19.30
CA ASP A 219 -5.13 -20.12 -18.58
C ASP A 219 -5.73 -21.53 -18.73
N PRO A 220 -4.98 -22.50 -19.31
CA PRO A 220 -5.44 -23.87 -19.43
C PRO A 220 -5.73 -24.54 -18.09
N ASP A 221 -5.12 -24.06 -17.00
CA ASP A 221 -5.31 -24.52 -15.63
C ASP A 221 -6.27 -23.64 -14.82
N CYS A 222 -7.16 -22.90 -15.49
CA CYS A 222 -8.14 -22.01 -14.87
C CYS A 222 -8.94 -22.71 -13.77
N LEU A 223 -8.86 -22.19 -12.55
CA LEU A 223 -9.52 -22.75 -11.37
C LEU A 223 -10.98 -22.28 -11.19
N LEU A 224 -11.51 -21.47 -12.10
CA LEU A 224 -12.90 -20.99 -12.05
C LEU A 224 -13.83 -22.14 -12.50
N PRO A 225 -14.65 -22.72 -11.61
CA PRO A 225 -15.45 -23.91 -11.90
C PRO A 225 -16.56 -23.68 -12.93
N ASP A 226 -16.93 -22.41 -13.15
CA ASP A 226 -17.96 -21.95 -14.08
C ASP A 226 -17.38 -21.30 -15.35
N CYS A 227 -16.06 -21.32 -15.51
CA CYS A 227 -15.41 -20.77 -16.69
C CYS A 227 -15.77 -21.63 -17.93
N ARG A 228 -16.32 -20.98 -18.96
CA ARG A 228 -16.73 -21.62 -20.21
C ARG A 228 -15.72 -21.45 -21.35
N LEU A 229 -14.64 -20.72 -21.09
CA LEU A 229 -13.60 -20.52 -22.08
C LEU A 229 -12.80 -21.81 -22.27
N ARG A 230 -12.40 -22.07 -23.51
CA ARG A 230 -11.50 -23.17 -23.80
C ARG A 230 -10.10 -22.87 -23.27
N PRO A 231 -9.34 -23.89 -22.86
CA PRO A 231 -7.91 -23.70 -22.62
C PRO A 231 -7.26 -22.99 -23.82
N ASP A 232 -6.40 -22.03 -23.54
CA ASP A 232 -5.74 -21.17 -24.54
C ASP A 232 -6.65 -20.29 -25.41
N ALA A 233 -7.95 -20.22 -25.10
CA ALA A 233 -8.85 -19.34 -25.83
C ALA A 233 -8.47 -17.87 -25.60
N ALA A 234 -8.33 -17.13 -26.67
CA ALA A 234 -8.12 -15.70 -26.62
C ALA A 234 -9.47 -14.95 -26.61
N CYS A 235 -10.36 -15.36 -27.49
CA CYS A 235 -11.78 -15.00 -27.53
C CYS A 235 -12.49 -16.06 -28.37
N ASP A 236 -13.68 -16.47 -27.96
CA ASP A 236 -14.49 -17.43 -28.70
C ASP A 236 -15.43 -16.75 -29.72
N GLY A 237 -15.28 -15.43 -29.90
CA GLY A 237 -16.14 -14.61 -30.76
C GLY A 237 -17.47 -14.21 -30.13
N SER A 238 -17.80 -14.76 -28.97
CA SER A 238 -19.06 -14.47 -28.25
C SER A 238 -18.93 -13.36 -27.20
N HIS A 239 -17.70 -12.88 -26.94
CA HIS A 239 -17.35 -11.94 -25.88
C HIS A 239 -17.78 -12.43 -24.48
N GLY A 240 -17.84 -13.75 -24.28
CA GLY A 240 -18.42 -14.38 -23.10
C GLY A 240 -17.75 -13.96 -21.79
N SER A 241 -16.41 -13.84 -21.77
CA SER A 241 -15.68 -13.40 -20.58
C SER A 241 -15.96 -11.93 -20.23
N THR A 242 -15.96 -11.02 -21.21
CA THR A 242 -16.22 -9.59 -21.00
C THR A 242 -17.66 -9.35 -20.54
N VAL A 243 -18.63 -10.12 -21.07
CA VAL A 243 -20.03 -10.07 -20.60
C VAL A 243 -20.13 -10.53 -19.15
N LEU A 244 -19.45 -11.63 -18.80
CA LEU A 244 -19.45 -12.15 -17.44
C LEU A 244 -18.82 -11.18 -16.45
N GLU A 245 -17.69 -10.58 -16.79
CA GLU A 245 -17.05 -9.55 -15.99
C GLU A 245 -17.94 -8.31 -15.84
N THR A 246 -18.64 -7.89 -16.91
CA THR A 246 -19.60 -6.78 -16.84
C THR A 246 -20.68 -7.09 -15.81
N LEU A 247 -21.25 -8.29 -15.80
CA LEU A 247 -22.24 -8.70 -14.80
C LEU A 247 -21.68 -8.71 -13.39
N GLN A 248 -20.45 -9.20 -13.22
CA GLN A 248 -19.74 -9.26 -11.95
C GLN A 248 -19.56 -7.85 -11.37
N TRP A 249 -18.98 -6.94 -12.15
CA TRP A 249 -18.75 -5.56 -11.71
C TRP A 249 -20.05 -4.79 -11.50
N THR A 250 -21.07 -5.03 -12.35
CA THR A 250 -22.39 -4.42 -12.15
C THR A 250 -23.04 -4.93 -10.87
N ALA A 251 -22.90 -6.22 -10.54
CA ALA A 251 -23.43 -6.77 -9.29
C ALA A 251 -22.78 -6.10 -8.06
N ARG A 252 -21.50 -5.80 -8.13
CA ARG A 252 -20.73 -5.14 -7.06
C ARG A 252 -21.04 -3.65 -6.94
N ASN A 253 -21.30 -2.96 -8.06
CA ASN A 253 -21.41 -1.50 -8.10
C ASN A 253 -22.54 -1.01 -7.18
N PRO A 254 -22.26 -0.15 -6.18
CA PRO A 254 -23.25 0.30 -5.19
C PRO A 254 -24.37 1.13 -5.82
N SER A 255 -24.15 1.76 -7.00
CA SER A 255 -25.18 2.50 -7.74
C SER A 255 -26.15 1.60 -8.51
N THR A 256 -25.87 0.29 -8.61
CA THR A 256 -26.80 -0.67 -9.22
C THR A 256 -28.03 -0.86 -8.31
N PRO A 257 -29.26 -0.71 -8.84
CA PRO A 257 -30.46 -0.92 -8.05
C PRO A 257 -30.47 -2.32 -7.40
N ALA A 258 -30.78 -2.39 -6.10
CA ALA A 258 -30.80 -3.64 -5.35
C ALA A 258 -31.71 -4.70 -5.98
N GLU A 259 -32.83 -4.30 -6.58
CA GLU A 259 -33.76 -5.20 -7.28
C GLU A 259 -33.14 -5.81 -8.55
N ALA A 260 -32.38 -4.99 -9.31
CA ALA A 260 -31.68 -5.48 -10.49
C ALA A 260 -30.56 -6.44 -10.09
N ALA A 261 -29.74 -6.09 -9.11
CA ALA A 261 -28.70 -6.95 -8.57
C ALA A 261 -29.26 -8.27 -8.01
N ALA A 262 -30.40 -8.22 -7.30
CA ALA A 262 -31.08 -9.38 -6.75
C ALA A 262 -31.47 -10.45 -7.80
N SER A 263 -31.69 -10.04 -9.06
CA SER A 263 -31.98 -10.97 -10.15
C SER A 263 -30.84 -11.95 -10.42
N LEU A 264 -29.61 -11.59 -10.03
CA LEU A 264 -28.39 -12.39 -10.21
C LEU A 264 -28.17 -13.46 -9.14
N ILE A 265 -29.06 -13.58 -8.13
CA ILE A 265 -28.91 -14.51 -7.00
C ILE A 265 -28.75 -15.98 -7.41
N GLY A 266 -29.34 -16.37 -8.52
CA GLY A 266 -29.27 -17.72 -9.10
C GLY A 266 -28.33 -17.83 -10.28
N HIS A 267 -27.49 -16.82 -10.52
CA HIS A 267 -26.58 -16.81 -11.65
C HIS A 267 -25.57 -17.99 -11.52
N PRO A 268 -25.27 -18.73 -12.60
CA PRO A 268 -24.39 -19.89 -12.54
C PRO A 268 -22.95 -19.55 -12.11
N SER A 269 -22.47 -18.35 -12.44
CA SER A 269 -21.11 -17.89 -12.10
C SER A 269 -20.97 -17.63 -10.61
N VAL A 270 -19.99 -18.29 -9.98
CA VAL A 270 -19.62 -18.08 -8.57
C VAL A 270 -19.12 -16.65 -8.32
N PRO A 271 -18.23 -16.06 -9.15
CA PRO A 271 -17.81 -14.67 -9.00
C PRO A 271 -18.98 -13.67 -8.96
N VAL A 272 -19.99 -13.83 -9.82
CA VAL A 272 -21.17 -12.93 -9.82
C VAL A 272 -21.93 -13.04 -8.49
N ARG A 273 -22.18 -14.27 -7.99
CA ARG A 273 -22.85 -14.47 -6.71
C ARG A 273 -22.01 -14.01 -5.52
N TRP A 274 -20.68 -14.12 -5.63
CA TRP A 274 -19.75 -13.63 -4.62
C TRP A 274 -19.80 -12.10 -4.49
N GLU A 275 -19.72 -11.37 -5.60
CA GLU A 275 -19.86 -9.91 -5.60
C GLU A 275 -21.24 -9.46 -5.08
N LEU A 276 -22.28 -10.22 -5.42
CA LEU A 276 -23.62 -9.97 -4.88
C LEU A 276 -23.64 -10.13 -3.34
N ALA A 277 -22.92 -11.10 -2.80
CA ALA A 277 -22.83 -11.35 -1.37
C ALA A 277 -22.08 -10.25 -0.60
N GLU A 278 -21.21 -9.48 -1.27
CA GLU A 278 -20.51 -8.35 -0.67
C GLU A 278 -21.36 -7.07 -0.54
N ARG A 279 -22.49 -6.98 -1.25
CA ARG A 279 -23.39 -5.82 -1.15
C ARG A 279 -24.02 -5.72 0.24
N THR A 280 -24.20 -4.48 0.71
CA THR A 280 -24.76 -4.19 2.04
C THR A 280 -26.22 -3.72 2.02
N ASP A 281 -26.81 -3.63 0.84
CA ASP A 281 -28.16 -3.06 0.59
C ASP A 281 -29.20 -4.10 0.18
N LEU A 282 -28.88 -5.40 0.23
CA LEU A 282 -29.81 -6.45 -0.15
C LEU A 282 -30.80 -6.77 0.99
N PRO A 283 -32.03 -7.23 0.65
CA PRO A 283 -32.94 -7.78 1.63
C PRO A 283 -32.37 -9.01 2.37
N GLU A 284 -32.66 -9.15 3.67
CA GLU A 284 -32.14 -10.23 4.54
C GLU A 284 -32.37 -11.63 3.94
N ALA A 285 -33.52 -11.87 3.32
CA ALA A 285 -33.84 -13.15 2.68
C ALA A 285 -32.85 -13.55 1.56
N LEU A 286 -32.18 -12.58 0.93
CA LEU A 286 -31.16 -12.89 -0.07
C LEU A 286 -29.84 -13.29 0.58
N TYR A 287 -29.46 -12.66 1.68
CA TYR A 287 -28.29 -13.11 2.47
C TYR A 287 -28.51 -14.52 3.03
N GLU A 288 -29.72 -14.85 3.47
CA GLU A 288 -30.07 -16.20 3.90
C GLU A 288 -29.86 -17.24 2.78
N ARG A 289 -30.25 -16.89 1.53
CA ARG A 289 -29.98 -17.75 0.37
C ARG A 289 -28.50 -17.90 0.06
N LEU A 290 -27.75 -16.78 0.04
CA LEU A 290 -26.33 -16.78 -0.23
C LEU A 290 -25.53 -17.48 0.87
N ALA A 291 -25.98 -17.44 2.12
CA ALA A 291 -25.38 -18.18 3.24
C ALA A 291 -25.52 -19.73 3.08
N LEU A 292 -26.41 -20.18 2.22
CA LEU A 292 -26.58 -21.60 1.85
C LEU A 292 -25.99 -21.94 0.48
N ASP A 293 -25.24 -21.01 -0.13
CA ASP A 293 -24.62 -21.25 -1.45
C ASP A 293 -23.70 -22.46 -1.42
N PRO A 294 -23.72 -23.33 -2.47
CA PRO A 294 -22.83 -24.47 -2.56
C PRO A 294 -21.34 -24.07 -2.57
N ALA A 295 -21.01 -22.90 -3.09
CA ALA A 295 -19.63 -22.39 -3.14
C ALA A 295 -19.25 -21.73 -1.79
N PRO A 296 -18.22 -22.24 -1.08
CA PRO A 296 -17.80 -21.69 0.19
C PRO A 296 -17.30 -20.24 0.09
N GLN A 297 -16.80 -19.81 -1.06
CA GLN A 297 -16.38 -18.43 -1.32
C GLN A 297 -17.55 -17.43 -1.20
N VAL A 298 -18.74 -17.81 -1.67
CA VAL A 298 -19.94 -16.98 -1.53
C VAL A 298 -20.38 -16.91 -0.07
N ARG A 299 -20.35 -18.04 0.65
CA ARG A 299 -20.65 -18.06 2.09
C ARG A 299 -19.63 -17.27 2.92
N ASP A 300 -18.34 -17.27 2.52
CA ASP A 300 -17.28 -16.46 3.13
C ASP A 300 -17.56 -14.96 2.94
N ALA A 301 -17.98 -14.54 1.76
CA ALA A 301 -18.39 -13.14 1.50
C ALA A 301 -19.59 -12.73 2.36
N VAL A 302 -20.62 -13.58 2.47
CA VAL A 302 -21.74 -13.33 3.40
C VAL A 302 -21.25 -13.20 4.84
N ALA A 303 -20.33 -14.08 5.28
CA ALA A 303 -19.77 -14.05 6.63
C ALA A 303 -18.95 -12.76 6.92
N ALA A 304 -18.40 -12.14 5.90
CA ALA A 304 -17.69 -10.86 5.99
C ALA A 304 -18.64 -9.65 6.01
N ASN A 305 -19.85 -9.82 5.51
CA ASN A 305 -20.75 -8.71 5.22
C ASN A 305 -21.34 -8.09 6.50
N PRO A 306 -21.08 -6.79 6.78
CA PRO A 306 -21.56 -6.14 8.01
C PRO A 306 -23.09 -5.94 8.05
N ALA A 307 -23.81 -6.13 6.93
CA ALA A 307 -25.26 -5.96 6.87
C ALA A 307 -26.04 -7.16 7.42
N ILE A 308 -25.43 -8.36 7.50
CA ILE A 308 -26.12 -9.56 7.97
C ILE A 308 -26.52 -9.46 9.45
N GLY A 309 -27.67 -10.08 9.77
CA GLY A 309 -28.18 -10.14 11.14
C GLY A 309 -27.46 -11.18 12.02
N GLU A 310 -27.65 -11.07 13.34
CA GLU A 310 -27.05 -11.98 14.34
C GLU A 310 -27.39 -13.45 14.08
N SER A 311 -28.60 -13.75 13.60
CA SER A 311 -29.04 -15.11 13.26
C SER A 311 -28.14 -15.78 12.23
N LEU A 312 -27.78 -15.05 11.17
CA LEU A 312 -26.89 -15.52 10.12
C LEU A 312 -25.44 -15.63 10.60
N VAL A 313 -24.96 -14.67 11.40
CA VAL A 313 -23.63 -14.75 12.03
C VAL A 313 -23.51 -16.03 12.87
N ARG A 314 -24.54 -16.37 13.66
CA ARG A 314 -24.56 -17.61 14.46
C ARG A 314 -24.60 -18.87 13.59
N ALA A 315 -25.39 -18.86 12.50
CA ALA A 315 -25.46 -19.99 11.58
C ALA A 315 -24.11 -20.24 10.90
N LEU A 316 -23.47 -19.19 10.37
CA LEU A 316 -22.17 -19.27 9.70
C LEU A 316 -21.01 -19.57 10.66
N ALA A 317 -21.16 -19.31 11.97
CA ALA A 317 -20.18 -19.74 12.98
C ALA A 317 -20.05 -21.27 13.07
N ALA A 318 -21.06 -22.01 12.62
CA ALA A 318 -21.08 -23.46 12.55
C ALA A 318 -20.84 -24.01 11.12
N ASP A 319 -20.42 -23.17 10.16
CA ASP A 319 -20.15 -23.59 8.79
C ASP A 319 -19.10 -24.72 8.73
N PRO A 320 -19.28 -25.72 7.85
CA PRO A 320 -18.29 -26.80 7.70
C PRO A 320 -16.90 -26.28 7.28
N GLU A 321 -16.87 -25.20 6.50
CA GLU A 321 -15.60 -24.63 6.02
C GLU A 321 -14.91 -23.78 7.07
N ARG A 322 -13.59 -24.04 7.24
CA ARG A 322 -12.78 -23.32 8.24
C ARG A 322 -12.67 -21.81 7.93
N GLU A 323 -12.53 -21.45 6.65
CA GLU A 323 -12.35 -20.07 6.24
C GLU A 323 -13.61 -19.24 6.52
N VAL A 324 -14.80 -19.81 6.28
CA VAL A 324 -16.08 -19.16 6.63
C VAL A 324 -16.16 -18.90 8.14
N ARG A 325 -15.83 -19.91 8.98
CA ARG A 325 -15.77 -19.71 10.46
C ARG A 325 -14.75 -18.68 10.88
N ARG A 326 -13.60 -18.62 10.18
CA ARG A 326 -12.57 -17.60 10.41
C ARG A 326 -13.09 -16.20 10.11
N ARG A 327 -13.82 -16.06 9.01
CA ARG A 327 -14.44 -14.79 8.60
C ARG A 327 -15.48 -14.33 9.62
N VAL A 328 -16.34 -15.24 10.08
CA VAL A 328 -17.32 -14.95 11.15
C VAL A 328 -16.62 -14.46 12.42
N ALA A 329 -15.49 -15.05 12.81
CA ALA A 329 -14.75 -14.62 14.00
C ALA A 329 -14.24 -13.16 13.89
N GLN A 330 -14.13 -12.62 12.67
CA GLN A 330 -13.77 -11.22 12.39
C GLN A 330 -15.00 -10.32 12.17
N HIS A 331 -16.23 -10.87 12.28
CA HIS A 331 -17.43 -10.09 11.99
C HIS A 331 -17.69 -9.01 13.05
N PRO A 332 -18.00 -7.75 12.68
CA PRO A 332 -18.17 -6.65 13.64
C PRO A 332 -19.37 -6.82 14.58
N ARG A 333 -20.38 -7.61 14.19
CA ARG A 333 -21.56 -7.92 14.98
C ARG A 333 -21.50 -9.33 15.62
N LEU A 334 -20.31 -9.91 15.76
CA LEU A 334 -20.16 -11.21 16.42
C LEU A 334 -20.76 -11.16 17.83
N PRO A 335 -21.70 -12.07 18.20
CA PRO A 335 -22.27 -12.11 19.55
C PRO A 335 -21.20 -12.30 20.61
N LEU A 336 -21.37 -11.65 21.78
CA LEU A 336 -20.39 -11.65 22.86
C LEU A 336 -20.13 -13.06 23.42
N ASP A 337 -21.16 -13.88 23.51
CA ASP A 337 -21.07 -15.27 23.95
C ASP A 337 -20.25 -16.15 22.99
N LEU A 338 -20.29 -15.88 21.69
CA LEU A 338 -19.42 -16.53 20.71
C LEU A 338 -17.99 -15.98 20.77
N LEU A 339 -17.83 -14.67 20.94
CA LEU A 339 -16.53 -14.03 21.12
C LEU A 339 -15.81 -14.52 22.40
N ALA A 340 -16.54 -14.88 23.43
CA ALA A 340 -15.98 -15.46 24.65
C ALA A 340 -15.46 -16.90 24.48
N GLN A 341 -15.73 -17.57 23.35
CA GLN A 341 -15.29 -18.94 23.10
C GLN A 341 -13.86 -18.98 22.54
N PRO A 342 -12.92 -19.72 23.16
CA PRO A 342 -11.53 -19.79 22.71
C PRO A 342 -11.39 -20.31 21.27
N ALA A 343 -12.27 -21.21 20.84
CA ALA A 343 -12.27 -21.78 19.49
C ALA A 343 -12.57 -20.73 18.41
N VAL A 344 -13.52 -19.82 18.68
CA VAL A 344 -13.87 -18.71 17.78
C VAL A 344 -12.74 -17.71 17.71
N VAL A 345 -12.26 -17.25 18.86
CA VAL A 345 -11.15 -16.28 18.95
C VAL A 345 -9.86 -16.83 18.34
N GLY A 346 -9.57 -18.12 18.56
CA GLY A 346 -8.41 -18.78 17.97
C GLY A 346 -8.49 -18.97 16.46
N ALA A 347 -9.70 -19.04 15.89
CA ALA A 347 -9.90 -19.13 14.45
C ALA A 347 -9.63 -17.81 13.72
N ALA A 348 -9.78 -16.66 14.38
CA ALA A 348 -9.73 -15.33 13.75
C ALA A 348 -8.37 -14.94 13.12
N GLY A 349 -7.28 -15.66 13.46
CA GLY A 349 -5.94 -15.28 13.02
C GLY A 349 -5.36 -14.10 13.81
N PRO A 350 -4.21 -13.55 13.44
CA PRO A 350 -3.58 -12.43 14.13
C PRO A 350 -4.29 -11.09 13.83
N GLY A 351 -4.19 -10.14 14.78
CA GLY A 351 -4.67 -8.77 14.63
C GLY A 351 -5.94 -8.45 15.42
N PRO A 352 -6.28 -7.17 15.56
CA PRO A 352 -7.42 -6.72 16.34
C PRO A 352 -8.75 -7.20 15.75
N LEU A 353 -9.68 -7.60 16.60
CA LEU A 353 -11.01 -8.01 16.19
C LEU A 353 -11.94 -6.79 16.14
N PRO A 354 -12.67 -6.55 15.01
CA PRO A 354 -13.59 -5.41 14.88
C PRO A 354 -14.64 -5.38 16.01
N ARG A 355 -15.14 -6.53 16.45
CA ARG A 355 -16.11 -6.62 17.56
C ARG A 355 -15.52 -6.16 18.90
N ILE A 356 -14.25 -6.45 19.16
CA ILE A 356 -13.55 -5.95 20.35
C ILE A 356 -13.28 -4.45 20.23
N SER A 357 -12.92 -3.98 19.06
CA SER A 357 -12.74 -2.53 18.79
C SER A 357 -14.03 -1.74 19.05
N ALA A 358 -15.20 -2.33 18.77
CA ALA A 358 -16.50 -1.73 19.01
C ALA A 358 -17.10 -2.03 20.40
N ALA A 359 -16.42 -2.82 21.25
CA ALA A 359 -16.96 -3.24 22.54
C ALA A 359 -17.03 -2.09 23.55
N THR A 360 -18.08 -2.07 24.33
CA THR A 360 -18.24 -1.16 25.47
C THR A 360 -17.26 -1.51 26.61
N THR A 361 -16.99 -0.56 27.50
CA THR A 361 -16.13 -0.80 28.66
C THR A 361 -16.61 -1.97 29.54
N ALA A 362 -17.93 -2.16 29.68
CA ALA A 362 -18.51 -3.26 30.44
C ALA A 362 -18.24 -4.63 29.77
N GLU A 363 -18.42 -4.72 28.45
CA GLU A 363 -18.12 -5.93 27.68
C GLU A 363 -16.61 -6.26 27.71
N LEU A 364 -15.76 -5.23 27.61
CA LEU A 364 -14.31 -5.41 27.75
C LEU A 364 -13.92 -5.94 29.12
N ALA A 365 -14.55 -5.45 30.20
CA ALA A 365 -14.30 -5.93 31.54
C ALA A 365 -14.73 -7.41 31.73
N GLU A 366 -15.86 -7.79 31.12
CA GLU A 366 -16.32 -9.19 31.10
C GLU A 366 -15.33 -10.09 30.36
N LEU A 367 -14.91 -9.71 29.17
CA LEU A 367 -13.94 -10.48 28.36
C LEU A 367 -12.55 -10.52 29.00
N ALA A 368 -12.10 -9.43 29.63
CA ALA A 368 -10.84 -9.38 30.38
C ALA A 368 -10.83 -10.28 31.63
N ALA A 369 -11.99 -10.60 32.17
CA ALA A 369 -12.15 -11.56 33.29
C ALA A 369 -12.30 -13.02 32.79
N SER A 370 -12.27 -13.28 31.48
CA SER A 370 -12.38 -14.63 30.90
C SER A 370 -11.31 -15.58 31.51
N PRO A 371 -11.66 -16.84 31.83
CA PRO A 371 -10.68 -17.84 32.23
C PRO A 371 -9.67 -18.18 31.12
N HIS A 372 -9.99 -17.87 29.87
CA HIS A 372 -9.21 -18.21 28.70
C HIS A 372 -8.24 -17.09 28.31
N GLY A 373 -6.93 -17.33 28.39
CA GLY A 373 -5.88 -16.38 28.03
C GLY A 373 -6.00 -15.85 26.60
N ALA A 374 -6.45 -16.70 25.65
CA ALA A 374 -6.67 -16.29 24.27
C ALA A 374 -7.73 -15.16 24.15
N VAL A 375 -8.81 -15.21 24.94
CA VAL A 375 -9.84 -14.17 24.95
C VAL A 375 -9.28 -12.88 25.56
N ARG A 376 -8.60 -12.98 26.70
CA ARG A 376 -7.98 -11.82 27.37
C ARG A 376 -6.91 -11.17 26.50
N MET A 377 -6.13 -11.97 25.75
CA MET A 377 -5.14 -11.47 24.79
C MET A 377 -5.80 -10.59 23.72
N ARG A 378 -6.96 -10.99 23.18
CA ARG A 378 -7.68 -10.18 22.18
C ARG A 378 -8.16 -8.86 22.74
N VAL A 379 -8.60 -8.83 24.01
CA VAL A 379 -8.90 -7.57 24.70
C VAL A 379 -7.63 -6.72 24.81
N ALA A 380 -6.51 -7.34 25.17
CA ALA A 380 -5.23 -6.66 25.32
C ALA A 380 -4.64 -6.12 24.00
N GLU A 381 -5.10 -6.58 22.83
CA GLU A 381 -4.72 -6.02 21.52
C GLU A 381 -5.38 -4.66 21.22
N ARG A 382 -6.41 -4.26 21.97
CA ARG A 382 -7.09 -2.99 21.78
C ARG A 382 -6.30 -1.84 22.44
N HIS A 383 -5.80 -0.88 21.63
CA HIS A 383 -4.87 0.16 22.09
C HIS A 383 -5.48 1.26 22.99
N ASP A 384 -6.80 1.46 22.94
CA ASP A 384 -7.53 2.49 23.70
C ASP A 384 -8.21 1.93 24.95
N LEU A 385 -7.60 0.94 25.61
CA LEU A 385 -8.11 0.35 26.85
C LEU A 385 -8.19 1.38 27.98
N PRO A 386 -9.27 1.35 28.79
CA PRO A 386 -9.31 2.06 30.06
C PRO A 386 -8.09 1.71 30.92
N PRO A 387 -7.48 2.71 31.62
CA PRO A 387 -6.27 2.48 32.41
C PRO A 387 -6.39 1.30 33.41
N GLU A 388 -7.55 1.14 34.03
CA GLU A 388 -7.80 0.07 35.03
C GLU A 388 -7.74 -1.32 34.36
N LEU A 389 -8.33 -1.49 33.19
CA LEU A 389 -8.30 -2.76 32.44
C LEU A 389 -6.90 -3.03 31.88
N ARG A 390 -6.24 -2.02 31.31
CA ARG A 390 -4.85 -2.13 30.85
C ARG A 390 -3.95 -2.61 31.99
N ASP A 391 -4.10 -2.03 33.16
CA ASP A 391 -3.28 -2.33 34.33
C ASP A 391 -3.52 -3.74 34.87
N VAL A 392 -4.74 -4.26 34.81
CA VAL A 392 -5.08 -5.65 35.10
C VAL A 392 -4.42 -6.61 34.11
N LEU A 393 -4.55 -6.34 32.81
CA LEU A 393 -3.97 -7.17 31.76
C LEU A 393 -2.43 -7.11 31.75
N ALA A 394 -1.85 -5.98 32.18
CA ALA A 394 -0.42 -5.83 32.38
C ALA A 394 0.17 -6.76 33.46
N ALA A 395 -0.64 -7.21 34.38
CA ALA A 395 -0.27 -8.16 35.45
C ALA A 395 -0.74 -9.60 35.17
N ASP A 396 -1.20 -9.90 33.94
CA ASP A 396 -1.75 -11.20 33.58
C ASP A 396 -0.73 -12.33 33.73
N PRO A 397 -1.17 -13.53 34.20
CA PRO A 397 -0.31 -14.70 34.26
C PRO A 397 0.12 -15.26 32.89
N ASP A 398 -0.61 -14.96 31.83
CA ASP A 398 -0.30 -15.42 30.48
C ASP A 398 0.60 -14.40 29.72
N ALA A 399 1.77 -14.87 29.32
CA ALA A 399 2.72 -14.05 28.57
C ALA A 399 2.17 -13.51 27.24
N SER A 400 1.19 -14.18 26.62
CA SER A 400 0.57 -13.72 25.37
C SER A 400 -0.28 -12.46 25.60
N VAL A 401 -0.97 -12.38 26.73
CA VAL A 401 -1.74 -11.20 27.15
C VAL A 401 -0.79 -10.03 27.44
N VAL A 402 0.28 -10.30 28.21
CA VAL A 402 1.29 -9.27 28.54
C VAL A 402 2.00 -8.77 27.28
N LYS A 403 2.31 -9.64 26.30
CA LYS A 403 2.86 -9.24 25.00
C LYS A 403 1.94 -8.27 24.24
N ALA A 404 0.64 -8.50 24.33
CA ALA A 404 -0.33 -7.66 23.63
C ALA A 404 -0.44 -6.27 24.28
N VAL A 405 -0.44 -6.18 25.60
CA VAL A 405 -0.62 -4.92 26.35
C VAL A 405 0.67 -4.12 26.53
N ALA A 406 1.85 -4.75 26.49
CA ALA A 406 3.13 -4.09 26.77
C ALA A 406 3.43 -2.86 25.89
N PRO A 407 3.03 -2.79 24.58
CA PRO A 407 3.22 -1.60 23.74
C PRO A 407 2.20 -0.48 23.99
N HIS A 408 1.26 -0.65 24.92
CA HIS A 408 0.26 0.38 25.18
C HIS A 408 0.87 1.58 25.90
N PRO A 409 0.41 2.80 25.58
CA PRO A 409 0.83 3.98 26.31
C PRO A 409 0.26 4.01 27.73
N GLY A 410 0.95 4.72 28.61
CA GLY A 410 0.54 4.94 30.00
C GLY A 410 0.95 3.85 30.99
N LEU A 411 1.84 2.94 30.59
CA LEU A 411 2.45 1.95 31.50
C LEU A 411 3.63 2.56 32.26
N SER A 412 3.65 2.42 33.57
CA SER A 412 4.79 2.88 34.38
C SER A 412 6.03 2.00 34.17
N GLU A 413 7.21 2.58 34.37
CA GLU A 413 8.49 1.85 34.34
C GLU A 413 8.47 0.64 35.27
N GLU A 414 7.89 0.78 36.48
CA GLU A 414 7.76 -0.31 37.46
C GLU A 414 6.98 -1.49 36.85
N ARG A 415 5.88 -1.23 36.15
CA ARG A 415 5.08 -2.28 35.50
C ARG A 415 5.82 -2.94 34.37
N LEU A 416 6.52 -2.16 33.51
CA LEU A 416 7.34 -2.68 32.43
C LEU A 416 8.44 -3.60 32.96
N ARG A 417 9.10 -3.22 34.06
CA ARG A 417 10.09 -4.06 34.74
C ARG A 417 9.47 -5.32 35.34
N ALA A 418 8.28 -5.21 35.96
CA ALA A 418 7.56 -6.36 36.50
C ALA A 418 7.17 -7.38 35.42
N MET A 419 6.76 -6.92 34.21
CA MET A 419 6.51 -7.80 33.06
C MET A 419 7.77 -8.60 32.70
N VAL A 420 8.92 -7.92 32.58
CA VAL A 420 10.20 -8.57 32.24
C VAL A 420 10.61 -9.56 33.36
N ALA A 421 10.49 -9.15 34.62
CA ALA A 421 10.84 -10.01 35.74
C ALA A 421 9.99 -11.29 35.80
N ARG A 422 8.70 -11.19 35.42
CA ARG A 422 7.76 -12.33 35.47
C ARG A 422 7.87 -13.26 34.27
N HIS A 423 7.99 -12.68 33.05
CA HIS A 423 7.87 -13.43 31.80
C HIS A 423 9.19 -13.56 31.02
N GLY A 424 10.25 -12.89 31.46
CA GLY A 424 11.59 -12.99 30.89
C GLY A 424 11.64 -12.65 29.41
N VAL A 425 12.41 -13.43 28.67
CA VAL A 425 12.68 -13.25 27.25
C VAL A 425 11.42 -13.15 26.37
N GLN A 426 10.32 -13.77 26.82
CA GLN A 426 9.10 -13.81 26.02
C GLN A 426 8.49 -12.43 25.75
N VAL A 427 8.67 -11.46 26.66
CA VAL A 427 8.06 -10.12 26.57
C VAL A 427 9.05 -9.02 26.21
N LEU A 428 10.37 -9.29 26.19
CA LEU A 428 11.42 -8.27 26.00
C LEU A 428 11.17 -7.36 24.81
N ALA A 429 10.90 -7.94 23.64
CA ALA A 429 10.67 -7.16 22.43
C ALA A 429 9.43 -6.26 22.53
N ARG A 430 8.38 -6.73 23.19
CA ARG A 430 7.12 -5.97 23.32
C ARG A 430 7.22 -4.90 24.40
N VAL A 431 7.99 -5.14 25.44
CA VAL A 431 8.33 -4.12 26.45
C VAL A 431 9.24 -3.05 25.84
N ALA A 432 10.22 -3.45 25.00
CA ALA A 432 11.06 -2.50 24.27
C ALA A 432 10.28 -1.62 23.28
N ALA A 433 9.17 -2.14 22.74
CA ALA A 433 8.27 -1.39 21.86
C ALA A 433 7.31 -0.44 22.61
N SER A 434 7.29 -0.45 23.96
CA SER A 434 6.45 0.44 24.75
C SER A 434 6.88 1.90 24.59
N PRO A 435 6.00 2.85 24.20
CA PRO A 435 6.35 4.25 24.04
C PRO A 435 6.83 4.90 25.35
N ASP A 436 6.50 4.29 26.49
CA ASP A 436 6.89 4.77 27.83
C ASP A 436 8.15 4.12 28.38
N ALA A 437 8.76 3.18 27.64
CA ALA A 437 10.01 2.55 28.06
C ALA A 437 11.12 3.61 28.18
N PRO A 438 11.69 3.82 29.39
CA PRO A 438 12.75 4.77 29.58
C PRO A 438 14.06 4.27 28.96
N GLY A 439 14.94 5.19 28.56
CA GLY A 439 16.22 4.84 27.96
C GLY A 439 17.10 3.92 28.82
N THR A 440 16.99 4.00 30.15
CA THR A 440 17.65 3.10 31.12
C THR A 440 17.18 1.66 30.97
N LEU A 441 15.86 1.45 30.90
CA LEU A 441 15.29 0.12 30.67
C LEU A 441 15.69 -0.42 29.29
N LEU A 442 15.60 0.41 28.24
CA LEU A 442 16.02 0.02 26.88
C LEU A 442 17.50 -0.42 26.85
N ALA A 443 18.38 0.28 27.58
CA ALA A 443 19.79 -0.10 27.67
C ALA A 443 20.01 -1.43 28.42
N GLU A 444 19.21 -1.71 29.44
CA GLU A 444 19.23 -3.01 30.13
C GLU A 444 18.75 -4.14 29.20
N LEU A 445 17.63 -3.92 28.48
CA LEU A 445 17.09 -4.91 27.54
C LEU A 445 18.03 -5.20 26.38
N ALA A 446 18.76 -4.18 25.89
CA ALA A 446 19.74 -4.33 24.83
C ALA A 446 20.94 -5.23 25.19
N ARG A 447 21.26 -5.31 26.49
CA ARG A 447 22.36 -6.13 27.03
C ARG A 447 21.95 -7.55 27.43
N HIS A 448 20.71 -7.96 27.15
CA HIS A 448 20.25 -9.31 27.47
C HIS A 448 21.07 -10.38 26.76
N GLU A 449 21.51 -11.39 27.50
CA GLU A 449 22.28 -12.53 26.98
C GLU A 449 21.48 -13.84 27.11
N PRO A 450 21.28 -14.58 26.01
CA PRO A 450 21.67 -14.25 24.62
C PRO A 450 20.85 -13.08 24.05
N PRO A 451 21.39 -12.36 23.03
CA PRO A 451 20.70 -11.21 22.45
C PRO A 451 19.35 -11.58 21.82
N VAL A 452 18.32 -10.80 22.11
CA VAL A 452 16.97 -10.98 21.52
C VAL A 452 16.84 -10.03 20.33
N ARG A 453 17.10 -10.53 19.11
CA ARG A 453 17.14 -9.75 17.87
C ARG A 453 15.93 -8.83 17.70
N ARG A 454 14.72 -9.33 18.01
CA ARG A 454 13.50 -8.51 17.89
C ARG A 454 13.51 -7.35 18.88
N ALA A 455 14.00 -7.56 20.10
CA ALA A 455 14.14 -6.48 21.08
C ALA A 455 15.17 -5.45 20.64
N LEU A 456 16.32 -5.88 20.08
CA LEU A 456 17.31 -4.96 19.51
C LEU A 456 16.73 -4.10 18.40
N TYR A 457 15.88 -4.67 17.52
CA TYR A 457 15.20 -3.91 16.49
C TYR A 457 14.26 -2.84 17.08
N GLU A 458 13.38 -3.23 18.02
CA GLU A 458 12.45 -2.30 18.67
C GLU A 458 13.22 -1.18 19.42
N ILE A 459 14.34 -1.48 20.04
CA ILE A 459 15.22 -0.49 20.69
C ILE A 459 15.84 0.45 19.67
N ALA A 460 16.33 -0.09 18.55
CA ALA A 460 17.02 0.70 17.50
C ALA A 460 16.10 1.73 16.84
N VAL A 461 14.79 1.48 16.78
CA VAL A 461 13.79 2.41 16.24
C VAL A 461 13.09 3.24 17.30
N HIS A 462 13.38 3.02 18.60
CA HIS A 462 12.64 3.63 19.69
C HIS A 462 13.05 5.10 19.90
N PRO A 463 12.13 6.08 19.87
CA PRO A 463 12.49 7.51 19.93
C PRO A 463 13.17 7.94 21.23
N ARG A 464 13.01 7.16 22.33
CA ARG A 464 13.66 7.40 23.63
C ARG A 464 14.91 6.57 23.84
N ALA A 465 15.41 5.88 22.80
CA ALA A 465 16.65 5.13 22.90
C ALA A 465 17.83 6.10 23.14
N THR A 466 18.72 5.71 24.06
CA THR A 466 19.96 6.42 24.34
C THR A 466 21.11 5.82 23.53
N ALA A 467 22.22 6.56 23.40
CA ALA A 467 23.43 6.01 22.78
C ALA A 467 23.85 4.69 23.41
N GLU A 468 23.73 4.57 24.74
CA GLU A 468 24.06 3.35 25.49
C GLU A 468 23.18 2.15 25.09
N ALA A 469 21.89 2.39 24.83
CA ALA A 469 20.95 1.36 24.36
C ALA A 469 21.19 0.95 22.91
N LEU A 470 21.69 1.87 22.07
CA LEU A 470 21.92 1.66 20.64
C LEU A 470 23.23 0.91 20.32
N LEU A 471 24.27 1.07 21.15
CA LEU A 471 25.57 0.42 20.90
C LEU A 471 25.48 -1.10 20.75
N PRO A 472 24.77 -1.87 21.61
CA PRO A 472 24.58 -3.31 21.39
C PRO A 472 23.82 -3.63 20.10
N CYS A 473 22.91 -2.77 19.66
CA CYS A 473 22.13 -2.96 18.44
C CYS A 473 22.98 -2.92 17.17
N LEU A 474 24.10 -2.19 17.16
CA LEU A 474 25.00 -2.08 16.01
C LEU A 474 25.61 -3.42 15.57
N ALA A 475 25.69 -4.40 16.47
CA ALA A 475 26.19 -5.73 16.17
C ALA A 475 25.15 -6.63 15.44
N ASP A 476 23.87 -6.30 15.47
CA ASP A 476 22.84 -7.06 14.78
C ASP A 476 22.68 -6.59 13.34
N SER A 477 22.54 -7.51 12.40
CA SER A 477 22.50 -7.21 10.96
C SER A 477 21.31 -6.34 10.54
N ARG A 478 20.16 -6.46 11.23
CA ARG A 478 18.95 -5.68 10.94
C ARG A 478 18.85 -4.44 11.84
N ALA A 479 18.94 -4.61 13.15
CA ALA A 479 18.84 -3.52 14.11
C ALA A 479 19.97 -2.50 13.93
N GLY A 480 21.16 -2.95 13.51
CA GLY A 480 22.34 -2.10 13.35
C GLY A 480 22.14 -0.94 12.38
N GLN A 481 21.42 -1.14 11.28
CA GLN A 481 21.15 -0.07 10.31
C GLN A 481 20.26 1.01 10.92
N TYR A 482 19.20 0.64 11.63
CA TYR A 482 18.30 1.59 12.31
C TYR A 482 19.04 2.29 13.47
N ALA A 483 19.86 1.56 14.22
CA ALA A 483 20.68 2.16 15.28
C ALA A 483 21.68 3.18 14.71
N ALA A 484 22.34 2.87 13.57
CA ALA A 484 23.28 3.78 12.91
C ALA A 484 22.61 5.06 12.40
N ALA A 485 21.34 4.98 11.93
CA ALA A 485 20.55 6.12 11.49
C ALA A 485 19.91 6.91 12.65
N HIS A 486 19.95 6.39 13.89
CA HIS A 486 19.24 7.01 15.01
C HIS A 486 19.95 8.27 15.54
N PRO A 487 19.22 9.39 15.76
CA PRO A 487 19.81 10.70 16.12
C PRO A 487 20.54 10.74 17.46
N ALA A 488 20.31 9.76 18.34
CA ALA A 488 20.96 9.71 19.66
C ALA A 488 22.41 9.20 19.61
N LEU A 489 22.92 8.73 18.45
CA LEU A 489 24.32 8.32 18.36
C LEU A 489 25.27 9.52 18.38
N ALA A 490 26.41 9.35 19.07
CA ALA A 490 27.44 10.37 19.14
C ALA A 490 28.17 10.51 17.78
N PRO A 491 28.60 11.75 17.41
CA PRO A 491 29.34 12.00 16.17
C PRO A 491 30.63 11.17 16.01
N SER A 492 31.30 10.81 17.10
CA SER A 492 32.46 9.92 17.08
C SER A 492 32.12 8.50 16.60
N VAL A 493 31.01 7.95 17.08
CA VAL A 493 30.52 6.62 16.65
C VAL A 493 30.14 6.66 15.18
N LEU A 494 29.47 7.73 14.72
CA LEU A 494 29.13 7.91 13.31
C LEU A 494 30.40 7.95 12.43
N ALA A 495 31.43 8.65 12.87
CA ALA A 495 32.72 8.70 12.16
C ALA A 495 33.37 7.29 12.04
N ASP A 496 33.33 6.50 13.12
CA ASP A 496 33.85 5.13 13.13
C ASP A 496 33.05 4.21 12.18
N LEU A 497 31.71 4.34 12.16
CA LEU A 497 30.82 3.58 11.27
C LEU A 497 31.05 3.93 9.79
N LEU A 498 31.29 5.20 9.47
CA LEU A 498 31.59 5.67 8.12
C LEU A 498 32.93 5.14 7.61
N ALA A 499 33.91 4.94 8.50
CA ALA A 499 35.22 4.37 8.19
C ALA A 499 35.25 2.83 8.28
N GLY A 500 34.19 2.22 8.80
CA GLY A 500 34.07 0.79 9.05
C GLY A 500 33.88 -0.05 7.77
N PRO A 501 34.02 -1.39 7.87
CA PRO A 501 33.95 -2.29 6.72
C PRO A 501 32.49 -2.54 6.23
N SER A 502 31.48 -2.26 7.05
CA SER A 502 30.09 -2.53 6.70
C SER A 502 29.49 -1.39 5.88
N ARG A 503 29.27 -1.62 4.57
CA ARG A 503 28.63 -0.65 3.67
C ARG A 503 27.22 -0.24 4.15
N ALA A 504 26.45 -1.19 4.69
CA ALA A 504 25.10 -0.94 5.18
C ALA A 504 25.08 -0.01 6.41
N LEU A 505 25.99 -0.24 7.37
CA LEU A 505 26.11 0.65 8.53
C LEU A 505 26.66 2.02 8.15
N ALA A 506 27.60 2.08 7.23
CA ALA A 506 28.15 3.33 6.73
C ALA A 506 27.08 4.17 5.99
N ARG A 507 26.23 3.54 5.13
CA ARG A 507 25.07 4.20 4.49
C ARG A 507 24.10 4.75 5.55
N ALA A 508 23.74 3.94 6.53
CA ALA A 508 22.84 4.35 7.60
C ALA A 508 23.44 5.47 8.48
N ALA A 509 24.74 5.44 8.77
CA ALA A 509 25.44 6.53 9.48
C ALA A 509 25.47 7.82 8.64
N ALA A 510 25.58 7.72 7.31
CA ALA A 510 25.53 8.88 6.41
C ALA A 510 24.12 9.52 6.38
N SER A 511 23.04 8.74 6.52
CA SER A 511 21.66 9.25 6.62
C SER A 511 21.28 9.77 8.01
N ASN A 512 22.15 9.66 9.00
CA ASN A 512 21.88 10.09 10.37
C ASN A 512 21.75 11.62 10.46
N PRO A 513 20.63 12.16 10.99
CA PRO A 513 20.42 13.61 11.10
C PRO A 513 21.41 14.32 12.04
N SER A 514 22.06 13.57 12.95
CA SER A 514 23.10 14.09 13.85
C SER A 514 24.51 14.06 13.25
N LEU A 515 24.65 13.67 11.96
CA LEU A 515 25.94 13.67 11.28
C LEU A 515 26.44 15.12 11.13
N PRO A 516 27.65 15.47 11.62
CA PRO A 516 28.19 16.81 11.46
C PRO A 516 28.37 17.21 9.99
N THR A 517 27.97 18.44 9.64
CA THR A 517 28.09 18.99 8.28
C THR A 517 29.52 18.92 7.73
N ALA A 518 30.54 19.07 8.60
CA ALA A 518 31.93 18.94 8.19
C ALA A 518 32.31 17.51 7.72
N LEU A 519 31.68 16.47 8.28
CA LEU A 519 31.84 15.09 7.81
C LEU A 519 31.07 14.86 6.51
N MET A 520 29.84 15.42 6.36
CA MET A 520 29.09 15.36 5.11
C MET A 520 29.90 15.98 3.96
N ASP A 521 30.50 17.15 4.19
CA ASP A 521 31.33 17.85 3.20
C ASP A 521 32.57 17.05 2.83
N LYS A 522 33.25 16.43 3.81
CA LYS A 522 34.40 15.55 3.60
C LYS A 522 34.06 14.31 2.75
N LEU A 523 32.89 13.70 3.00
CA LEU A 523 32.42 12.55 2.21
C LEU A 523 32.25 12.92 0.75
N LEU A 524 31.59 14.07 0.45
CA LEU A 524 31.40 14.57 -0.91
C LEU A 524 32.72 14.97 -1.58
N THR A 525 33.66 15.58 -0.85
CA THR A 525 34.95 16.00 -1.41
C THR A 525 35.82 14.79 -1.74
N GLY A 526 35.90 13.78 -0.87
CA GLY A 526 36.63 12.56 -1.13
C GLY A 526 36.06 11.72 -2.29
N CYS A 527 34.78 11.93 -2.66
CA CYS A 527 34.21 11.36 -3.87
C CYS A 527 34.63 12.11 -5.14
N ALA A 528 34.70 13.44 -5.08
CA ALA A 528 35.06 14.29 -6.22
C ALA A 528 36.53 14.15 -6.60
N GLU A 529 37.45 14.02 -5.62
CA GLU A 529 38.90 13.89 -5.85
C GLU A 529 39.33 12.55 -6.50
N ARG A 530 38.49 11.52 -6.40
CA ARG A 530 38.74 10.22 -7.05
C ARG A 530 38.19 10.13 -8.47
N ARG A 531 37.56 11.17 -8.97
CA ARG A 531 37.13 11.26 -10.36
C ARG A 531 38.33 11.74 -11.20
N PRO A 532 38.73 11.01 -12.24
CA PRO A 532 39.83 11.50 -13.11
C PRO A 532 39.43 12.85 -13.70
N PRO A 533 40.35 13.80 -13.89
CA PRO A 533 40.07 15.08 -14.47
C PRO A 533 39.48 14.88 -15.86
N THR A 534 38.29 15.40 -16.11
CA THR A 534 37.70 15.48 -17.46
C THR A 534 38.72 16.16 -18.35
N ALA A 535 39.22 15.43 -19.36
CA ALA A 535 40.08 16.02 -20.38
C ALA A 535 39.32 17.20 -21.00
N ALA A 536 39.84 18.40 -20.83
CA ALA A 536 39.31 19.57 -21.50
C ALA A 536 39.34 19.28 -23.00
N ALA A 537 38.18 19.29 -23.63
CA ALA A 537 38.07 19.17 -25.08
C ALA A 537 38.85 20.33 -25.74
N PRO A 538 39.59 20.06 -26.81
CA PRO A 538 40.35 21.07 -27.53
C PRO A 538 39.51 22.11 -28.22
#